data_61ab85b966739795fa5215e99762d6b5
#
_entry.id   61ab85b966739795fa5215e99762d6b5
#
_cell.length_a   1.000
_cell.length_b   1.000
_cell.length_c   1.000
_cell.angle_alpha   90.00
_cell.angle_beta   90.00
_cell.angle_gamma   90.00
#
_symmetry.space_group_name_H-M   'P 1'
#
loop_
_entity.id
_entity.type
_entity.pdbx_description
1 polymer ?
#
loop_
_entity_poly.entity_id
_entity_poly.type
_entity_poly.pdbx_seq_one_letter_code
_entity_poly.pdbx_strand_id
1 'polypeptide(L)'
;MARLTTLRPRLAPLKTRTQVVEAPSWRTGKAGSAARGYGADWQRLRAQHLAKHPHCVFCLRDLGMLGMSPAQVILACADRGVPEPIGNIGDHIVAHRGDDRLRLDPDNVQTLCKRHHDSEKQRFERGGR
;
A
#
# COMPACT_ATOMS: atom_id res chain seq x y z
N MET A 1 39.96 -23.30 -54.98
CA MET A 1 38.76 -23.24 -54.09
C MET A 1 39.07 -22.38 -52.92
N ALA A 2 38.38 -21.27 -52.82
CA ALA A 2 38.52 -20.38 -51.67
C ALA A 2 37.88 -21.03 -50.42
N ARG A 3 38.66 -21.20 -49.36
CA ARG A 3 38.12 -21.62 -48.05
C ARG A 3 37.45 -20.46 -47.40
N LEU A 4 36.17 -20.56 -47.11
CA LEU A 4 35.46 -19.62 -46.28
C LEU A 4 36.01 -19.67 -44.83
N THR A 5 36.76 -18.65 -44.45
CA THR A 5 37.21 -18.49 -43.08
C THR A 5 36.03 -17.97 -42.28
N THR A 6 35.48 -18.81 -41.41
CA THR A 6 34.45 -18.39 -40.46
C THR A 6 35.06 -17.34 -39.55
N LEU A 7 34.57 -16.12 -39.64
CA LEU A 7 34.90 -15.05 -38.69
C LEU A 7 34.37 -15.47 -37.31
N ARG A 8 35.30 -15.73 -36.40
CA ARG A 8 34.92 -15.93 -34.99
C ARG A 8 34.36 -14.63 -34.45
N PRO A 9 33.17 -14.65 -33.84
CA PRO A 9 32.63 -13.46 -33.23
C PRO A 9 33.58 -12.98 -32.11
N ARG A 10 34.06 -11.75 -32.24
CA ARG A 10 34.94 -11.10 -31.29
C ARG A 10 34.20 -10.55 -30.09
N LEU A 11 32.98 -10.98 -29.88
CA LEU A 11 32.21 -10.59 -28.70
C LEU A 11 32.58 -11.53 -27.56
N ALA A 12 33.55 -11.14 -26.77
CA ALA A 12 33.74 -11.74 -25.47
C ALA A 12 32.45 -11.45 -24.66
N PRO A 13 31.86 -12.46 -23.98
CA PRO A 13 30.75 -12.18 -23.08
C PRO A 13 31.23 -11.17 -22.04
N LEU A 14 30.59 -10.01 -22.02
CA LEU A 14 30.74 -9.08 -20.94
C LEU A 14 30.41 -9.84 -19.66
N LYS A 15 31.43 -10.16 -18.88
CA LYS A 15 31.21 -10.53 -17.47
C LYS A 15 30.72 -9.28 -16.78
N THR A 16 29.42 -9.06 -16.87
CA THR A 16 28.76 -8.10 -16.00
C THR A 16 28.83 -8.66 -14.59
N ARG A 17 29.97 -8.46 -13.96
CA ARG A 17 30.07 -8.50 -12.53
C ARG A 17 29.44 -7.19 -12.06
N THR A 18 28.11 -7.16 -12.03
CA THR A 18 27.42 -6.21 -11.19
C THR A 18 27.84 -6.55 -9.77
N GLN A 19 28.87 -5.90 -9.29
CA GLN A 19 29.05 -5.76 -7.86
C GLN A 19 27.82 -4.98 -7.43
N VAL A 20 26.87 -5.67 -6.79
CA VAL A 20 25.89 -5.01 -5.95
C VAL A 20 26.74 -4.39 -4.86
N VAL A 21 27.08 -3.13 -5.03
CA VAL A 21 27.58 -2.32 -3.93
C VAL A 21 26.39 -2.23 -3.01
N GLU A 22 26.36 -3.06 -1.97
CA GLU A 22 25.46 -2.85 -0.87
C GLU A 22 25.82 -1.49 -0.25
N ALA A 23 25.19 -0.44 -0.78
CA ALA A 23 25.21 0.83 -0.12
C ALA A 23 24.69 0.58 1.32
N PRO A 24 25.40 1.06 2.35
CA PRO A 24 24.94 0.89 3.72
C PRO A 24 23.53 1.43 3.78
N SER A 25 22.57 0.50 3.96
CA SER A 25 21.16 0.86 4.00
C SER A 25 20.98 1.85 5.15
N TRP A 26 20.47 3.05 4.85
CA TRP A 26 20.04 4.01 5.88
C TRP A 26 19.03 3.39 6.87
N ARG A 27 18.54 2.18 6.55
CA ARG A 27 17.64 1.37 7.38
C ARG A 27 18.40 0.43 8.33
N THR A 28 19.75 0.39 8.28
CA THR A 28 20.52 -0.40 9.24
C THR A 28 20.24 0.12 10.65
N GLY A 29 19.77 -0.75 11.53
CA GLY A 29 19.37 -0.41 12.90
C GLY A 29 17.87 -0.16 13.11
N LYS A 30 17.04 -0.10 12.06
CA LYS A 30 15.59 -0.05 12.21
C LYS A 30 14.99 -1.47 12.18
N ALA A 31 14.07 -1.74 13.09
CA ALA A 31 13.33 -3.00 13.09
C ALA A 31 12.67 -3.26 11.73
N GLY A 32 12.66 -4.50 11.27
CA GLY A 32 11.96 -4.92 10.07
C GLY A 32 10.46 -4.61 10.14
N SER A 33 9.76 -4.61 9.02
CA SER A 33 8.33 -4.31 8.96
C SER A 33 7.49 -5.25 9.86
N ALA A 34 7.83 -6.54 9.93
CA ALA A 34 7.17 -7.50 10.81
C ALA A 34 7.36 -7.15 12.28
N ALA A 35 8.59 -6.77 12.70
CA ALA A 35 8.88 -6.36 14.07
C ALA A 35 8.19 -5.05 14.45
N ARG A 36 7.85 -4.20 13.47
CA ARG A 36 7.07 -2.96 13.68
C ARG A 36 5.56 -3.17 13.67
N GLY A 37 5.09 -4.43 13.63
CA GLY A 37 3.66 -4.76 13.64
C GLY A 37 3.00 -4.82 12.27
N TYR A 38 3.76 -4.92 11.17
CA TYR A 38 3.26 -5.04 9.80
C TYR A 38 3.55 -6.42 9.21
N GLY A 39 3.46 -7.47 10.03
CA GLY A 39 3.69 -8.85 9.63
C GLY A 39 2.53 -9.48 8.86
N ALA A 40 2.63 -10.81 8.65
CA ALA A 40 1.66 -11.57 7.85
C ALA A 40 0.24 -11.54 8.42
N ASP A 41 0.07 -11.49 9.73
CA ASP A 41 -1.22 -11.37 10.41
C ASP A 41 -1.91 -10.03 10.09
N TRP A 42 -1.19 -8.93 10.14
CA TRP A 42 -1.69 -7.62 9.72
C TRP A 42 -2.02 -7.59 8.22
N GLN A 43 -1.17 -8.17 7.37
CA GLN A 43 -1.42 -8.20 5.93
C GLN A 43 -2.71 -8.97 5.59
N ARG A 44 -2.98 -10.07 6.28
CA ARG A 44 -4.23 -10.82 6.11
C ARG A 44 -5.46 -10.02 6.56
N LEU A 45 -5.38 -9.41 7.73
CA LEU A 45 -6.47 -8.57 8.28
C LEU A 45 -6.76 -7.40 7.34
N ARG A 46 -5.73 -6.72 6.88
CA ARG A 46 -5.83 -5.62 5.92
C ARG A 46 -6.48 -6.04 4.61
N ALA A 47 -6.04 -7.16 4.03
CA ALA A 47 -6.60 -7.68 2.78
C ALA A 47 -8.08 -8.05 2.93
N GLN A 48 -8.46 -8.69 4.03
CA GLN A 48 -9.85 -9.01 4.33
C GLN A 48 -10.72 -7.76 4.49
N HIS A 49 -10.20 -6.74 5.16
CA HIS A 49 -10.91 -5.48 5.33
C HIS A 49 -11.14 -4.77 4.00
N LEU A 50 -10.11 -4.66 3.17
CA LEU A 50 -10.20 -4.03 1.85
C LEU A 50 -11.17 -4.76 0.91
N ALA A 51 -11.25 -6.08 0.99
CA ALA A 51 -12.21 -6.87 0.22
C ALA A 51 -13.66 -6.59 0.62
N LYS A 52 -13.93 -6.36 1.90
CA LYS A 52 -15.27 -6.07 2.42
C LYS A 52 -15.64 -4.59 2.33
N HIS A 53 -14.67 -3.71 2.43
CA HIS A 53 -14.84 -2.26 2.47
C HIS A 53 -13.91 -1.58 1.45
N PRO A 54 -14.26 -1.62 0.16
CA PRO A 54 -13.39 -1.14 -0.91
C PRO A 54 -13.35 0.38 -1.05
N HIS A 55 -14.19 1.12 -0.33
CA HIS A 55 -14.34 2.55 -0.50
C HIS A 55 -13.61 3.35 0.58
N CYS A 56 -12.95 4.44 0.19
CA CYS A 56 -12.30 5.36 1.11
C CYS A 56 -13.33 6.04 2.02
N VAL A 57 -13.18 5.90 3.34
CA VAL A 57 -14.12 6.45 4.32
C VAL A 57 -14.23 7.98 4.27
N PHE A 58 -13.13 8.68 3.98
CA PHE A 58 -13.16 10.14 3.87
C PHE A 58 -13.80 10.61 2.57
N CYS A 59 -13.63 9.88 1.47
CA CYS A 59 -14.38 10.15 0.25
C CYS A 59 -15.88 9.91 0.45
N LEU A 60 -16.26 8.86 1.14
CA LEU A 60 -17.67 8.58 1.49
C LEU A 60 -18.25 9.69 2.36
N ARG A 61 -17.51 10.18 3.33
CA ARG A 61 -17.91 11.32 4.15
C ARG A 61 -18.17 12.55 3.29
N ASP A 62 -17.23 12.88 2.38
CA ASP A 62 -17.32 14.06 1.53
C ASP A 62 -18.49 13.97 0.53
N LEU A 63 -18.86 12.76 0.12
CA LEU A 63 -20.00 12.49 -0.77
C LEU A 63 -21.33 12.32 -0.02
N GLY A 64 -21.31 12.32 1.32
CA GLY A 64 -22.50 12.06 2.12
C GLY A 64 -23.02 10.61 2.05
N MET A 65 -22.11 9.66 1.85
CA MET A 65 -22.43 8.23 1.66
C MET A 65 -21.95 7.36 2.82
N LEU A 66 -21.60 7.92 3.96
CA LEU A 66 -21.24 7.13 5.14
C LEU A 66 -22.39 6.22 5.56
N GLY A 67 -22.07 4.97 5.94
CA GLY A 67 -23.05 3.99 6.36
C GLY A 67 -23.73 3.24 5.22
N MET A 68 -23.50 3.59 3.98
CA MET A 68 -23.97 2.82 2.83
C MET A 68 -23.15 1.55 2.63
N SER A 69 -23.82 0.47 2.19
CA SER A 69 -23.12 -0.73 1.74
C SER A 69 -22.32 -0.46 0.46
N PRO A 70 -21.29 -1.28 0.13
CA PRO A 70 -20.57 -1.11 -1.12
C PRO A 70 -21.46 -1.09 -2.37
N ALA A 71 -22.48 -1.94 -2.43
CA ALA A 71 -23.45 -1.96 -3.52
C ALA A 71 -24.26 -0.65 -3.62
N GLN A 72 -24.68 -0.10 -2.50
CA GLN A 72 -25.40 1.17 -2.44
C GLN A 72 -24.53 2.34 -2.91
N VAL A 73 -23.23 2.33 -2.53
CA VAL A 73 -22.27 3.34 -2.98
C VAL A 73 -22.09 3.30 -4.49
N ILE A 74 -21.94 2.12 -5.07
CA ILE A 74 -21.79 1.93 -6.52
C ILE A 74 -23.00 2.51 -7.25
N LEU A 75 -24.21 2.16 -6.81
CA LEU A 75 -25.45 2.67 -7.40
C LEU A 75 -25.62 4.17 -7.24
N ALA A 76 -25.32 4.72 -6.07
CA ALA A 76 -25.39 6.16 -5.81
C ALA A 76 -24.39 6.96 -6.66
N CYS A 77 -23.19 6.45 -6.85
CA CYS A 77 -22.18 7.06 -7.72
C CYS A 77 -22.62 7.03 -9.18
N ALA A 78 -23.18 5.93 -9.64
CA ALA A 78 -23.73 5.79 -11.00
C ALA A 78 -24.85 6.81 -11.23
N ASP A 79 -25.80 6.94 -10.30
CA ASP A 79 -26.91 7.90 -10.39
C ASP A 79 -26.45 9.36 -10.41
N ARG A 80 -25.41 9.68 -9.67
CA ARG A 80 -24.83 11.03 -9.60
C ARG A 80 -23.83 11.33 -10.71
N GLY A 81 -23.42 10.34 -11.50
CA GLY A 81 -22.39 10.49 -12.51
C GLY A 81 -21.02 10.84 -11.94
N VAL A 82 -20.71 10.40 -10.71
CA VAL A 82 -19.42 10.59 -10.05
C VAL A 82 -18.62 9.28 -10.01
N PRO A 83 -17.27 9.36 -10.03
CA PRO A 83 -16.45 8.17 -9.91
C PRO A 83 -16.66 7.45 -8.57
N GLU A 84 -16.57 6.14 -8.59
CA GLU A 84 -16.59 5.33 -7.37
C GLU A 84 -15.36 5.64 -6.50
N PRO A 85 -15.53 5.94 -5.20
CA PRO A 85 -14.45 6.39 -4.33
C PRO A 85 -13.59 5.23 -3.81
N ILE A 86 -12.88 4.55 -4.69
CA ILE A 86 -12.05 3.39 -4.37
C ILE A 86 -10.92 3.79 -3.43
N GLY A 87 -10.71 2.98 -2.38
CA GLY A 87 -9.56 3.02 -1.50
C GLY A 87 -8.76 1.71 -1.61
N ASN A 88 -7.46 1.82 -1.57
CA ASN A 88 -6.54 0.67 -1.67
C ASN A 88 -5.56 0.58 -0.49
N ILE A 89 -5.69 1.45 0.48
CA ILE A 89 -4.84 1.49 1.67
C ILE A 89 -5.68 1.13 2.88
N GLY A 90 -5.29 0.06 3.58
CA GLY A 90 -5.81 -0.26 4.90
C GLY A 90 -4.93 0.41 5.95
N ASP A 91 -5.53 1.21 6.80
CA ASP A 91 -4.84 1.94 7.86
C ASP A 91 -5.55 1.74 9.20
N HIS A 92 -4.85 1.96 10.29
CA HIS A 92 -5.45 1.95 11.62
C HIS A 92 -6.19 3.27 11.90
N ILE A 93 -7.39 3.17 12.46
CA ILE A 93 -8.15 4.35 12.91
C ILE A 93 -7.44 4.98 14.10
N VAL A 94 -7.10 4.15 15.10
CA VAL A 94 -6.29 4.54 16.26
C VAL A 94 -4.92 3.88 16.12
N ALA A 95 -3.85 4.66 16.25
CA ALA A 95 -2.49 4.14 16.18
C ALA A 95 -2.28 3.08 17.27
N HIS A 96 -1.82 1.89 16.86
CA HIS A 96 -1.68 0.76 17.79
C HIS A 96 -0.50 0.90 18.75
N ARG A 97 0.56 1.62 18.38
CA ARG A 97 1.78 1.87 19.18
C ARG A 97 2.37 0.61 19.84
N GLY A 98 2.30 -0.54 19.12
CA GLY A 98 2.75 -1.84 19.60
C GLY A 98 1.71 -2.64 20.40
N ASP A 99 0.50 -2.12 20.59
CA ASP A 99 -0.60 -2.86 21.22
C ASP A 99 -1.28 -3.78 20.18
N ASP A 100 -1.13 -5.09 20.35
CA ASP A 100 -1.71 -6.08 19.45
C ASP A 100 -3.24 -6.10 19.45
N ARG A 101 -3.88 -5.67 20.53
CA ARG A 101 -5.34 -5.54 20.60
C ARG A 101 -5.86 -4.47 19.66
N LEU A 102 -5.13 -3.37 19.49
CA LEU A 102 -5.42 -2.34 18.51
C LEU A 102 -4.94 -2.71 17.11
N ARG A 103 -3.77 -3.32 17.03
CA ARG A 103 -3.15 -3.69 15.75
C ARG A 103 -3.95 -4.71 14.97
N LEU A 104 -4.52 -5.71 15.65
CA LEU A 104 -5.25 -6.83 15.05
C LEU A 104 -6.77 -6.74 15.27
N ASP A 105 -7.27 -5.61 15.70
CA ASP A 105 -8.70 -5.36 15.85
C ASP A 105 -9.31 -5.07 14.47
N PRO A 106 -10.24 -5.92 13.99
CA PRO A 106 -10.94 -5.66 12.73
C PRO A 106 -11.72 -4.34 12.69
N ASP A 107 -12.19 -3.87 13.83
CA ASP A 107 -12.94 -2.61 13.96
C ASP A 107 -12.04 -1.38 14.00
N ASN A 108 -10.74 -1.58 14.14
CA ASN A 108 -9.73 -0.51 14.14
C ASN A 108 -9.04 -0.35 12.78
N VAL A 109 -9.62 -0.88 11.71
CA VAL A 109 -9.09 -0.76 10.35
C VAL A 109 -10.03 0.09 9.51
N GLN A 110 -9.47 0.97 8.72
CA GLN A 110 -10.22 1.79 7.77
C GLN A 110 -9.60 1.72 6.38
N THR A 111 -10.43 1.91 5.36
CA THR A 111 -9.98 2.01 3.98
C THR A 111 -9.77 3.46 3.58
N LEU A 112 -8.62 3.77 3.03
CA LEU A 112 -8.27 5.10 2.56
C LEU A 112 -7.78 5.06 1.10
N CYS A 113 -8.04 6.13 0.36
CA CYS A 113 -7.32 6.41 -0.87
C CYS A 113 -5.97 7.07 -0.53
N LYS A 114 -5.04 7.04 -1.48
CA LYS A 114 -3.70 7.59 -1.25
C LYS A 114 -3.74 9.06 -0.85
N ARG A 115 -4.59 9.86 -1.48
CA ARG A 115 -4.74 11.28 -1.18
C ARG A 115 -5.12 11.53 0.28
N HIS A 116 -6.13 10.82 0.78
CA HIS A 116 -6.58 10.98 2.16
C HIS A 116 -5.59 10.38 3.16
N HIS A 117 -4.99 9.24 2.84
CA HIS A 117 -3.96 8.65 3.69
C HIS A 117 -2.79 9.61 3.89
N ASP A 118 -2.27 10.20 2.82
CA ASP A 118 -1.13 11.12 2.90
C ASP A 118 -1.51 12.42 3.63
N SER A 119 -2.68 12.99 3.36
CA SER A 119 -3.12 14.24 4.00
C SER A 119 -3.44 14.08 5.47
N GLU A 120 -4.07 13.01 5.88
CA GLU A 120 -4.37 12.73 7.29
C GLU A 120 -3.09 12.43 8.08
N LYS A 121 -2.15 11.68 7.52
CA LYS A 121 -0.83 11.50 8.14
C LYS A 121 -0.12 12.82 8.37
N GLN A 122 -0.11 13.69 7.36
CA GLN A 122 0.51 15.01 7.51
C GLN A 122 -0.17 15.86 8.59
N ARG A 123 -1.49 15.77 8.74
CA ARG A 123 -2.21 16.44 9.82
C ARG A 123 -1.77 15.93 11.19
N PHE A 124 -1.68 14.61 11.36
CA PHE A 124 -1.21 14.00 12.60
C PHE A 124 0.24 14.37 12.91
N GLU A 125 1.11 14.40 11.93
CA GLU A 125 2.52 14.73 12.10
C GLU A 125 2.75 16.23 12.38
N ARG A 126 1.94 17.12 11.83
CA ARG A 126 2.08 18.57 11.98
C ARG A 126 1.35 19.16 13.19
N GLY A 127 0.34 18.52 13.65
CA GLY A 127 -0.54 19.11 14.65
C GLY A 127 -0.97 18.19 15.78
N GLY A 128 -0.55 16.94 15.79
CA GLY A 128 -0.55 15.90 16.81
C GLY A 128 -1.58 15.93 17.96
N ARG A 129 -2.70 16.56 17.79
CA ARG A 129 -3.71 16.58 18.83
C ARG A 129 -5.10 16.41 18.24
#